data_c9253c4a44960fa52fcb8d088bbfc462
#
_entry.id   c9253c4a44960fa52fcb8d088bbfc462
#
_cell.length_a   1.000
_cell.length_b   1.000
_cell.length_c   1.000
_cell.angle_alpha   90.00
_cell.angle_beta   90.00
_cell.angle_gamma   90.00
#
_symmetry.space_group_name_H-M   'P 1'
#
loop_
_entity.id
_entity.type
_entity.pdbx_description
1 polymer ?
#
loop_
_entity_poly.entity_id
_entity_poly.type
_entity_poly.pdbx_seq_one_letter_code
_entity_poly.pdbx_strand_id
1 'polypeptide(L)'
;MLTTFLVDDHVAIDGGSIALSLGPDLMSKVRDVVVTHSHSDHTAMIPIFVAEAYTSLVSPVVIHGTADVIADLRNHIFNDHIWPDFEKIHLIHKAEPSIRFETIEPGRQFRVGDLSILPIPVNHTVPCVGLIVEDGGAAVLFTSDTYTTDEIWEQARQNQNLKAVFVDVSYPNELEKLADASKHLTPQSLARDLEKLKRDVPVFAVHIKPTGREQVIIQLAALNDRRISVAEADRIYTW
;
A
#
# COMPACT_ATOMS: atom_id res chain seq x y z
N MET A 1 -3.44 4.94 11.57
CA MET A 1 -3.10 5.95 10.55
C MET A 1 -3.65 5.42 9.24
N LEU A 2 -4.32 6.23 8.44
CA LEU A 2 -4.85 5.77 7.16
C LEU A 2 -3.74 5.80 6.09
N THR A 3 -3.65 4.76 5.26
CA THR A 3 -2.57 4.57 4.31
C THR A 3 -3.08 4.63 2.88
N THR A 4 -2.44 5.44 2.05
CA THR A 4 -2.61 5.46 0.59
C THR A 4 -1.34 6.04 -0.03
N PHE A 5 -0.82 5.40 -1.07
CA PHE A 5 0.21 5.98 -1.93
C PHE A 5 -0.38 6.18 -3.32
N LEU A 6 -0.11 7.32 -3.93
CA LEU A 6 -0.50 7.59 -5.30
C LEU A 6 0.73 7.48 -6.20
N VAL A 7 0.63 6.65 -7.24
CA VAL A 7 1.69 6.44 -8.24
C VAL A 7 1.21 7.01 -9.57
N ASP A 8 2.01 7.87 -10.16
CA ASP A 8 1.80 8.51 -11.48
C ASP A 8 0.39 9.12 -11.66
N ASP A 9 -0.18 9.69 -10.59
CA ASP A 9 -1.49 10.34 -10.55
C ASP A 9 -2.70 9.44 -10.87
N HIS A 10 -2.54 8.16 -11.15
CA HIS A 10 -3.64 7.30 -11.61
C HIS A 10 -3.76 5.93 -10.96
N VAL A 11 -2.73 5.46 -10.26
CA VAL A 11 -2.77 4.20 -9.50
C VAL A 11 -2.62 4.49 -8.01
N ALA A 12 -3.58 4.06 -7.21
CA ALA A 12 -3.47 4.10 -5.76
C ALA A 12 -3.00 2.74 -5.22
N ILE A 13 -2.02 2.74 -4.32
CA ILE A 13 -1.70 1.59 -3.47
C ILE A 13 -2.39 1.83 -2.14
N ASP A 14 -3.30 0.93 -1.80
CA ASP A 14 -4.26 1.05 -0.71
C ASP A 14 -5.18 2.29 -0.83
N GLY A 15 -6.26 2.28 -0.08
CA GLY A 15 -7.27 3.33 -0.13
C GLY A 15 -7.75 3.78 1.24
N GLY A 16 -6.90 3.66 2.27
CA GLY A 16 -7.26 4.08 3.63
C GLY A 16 -7.57 5.57 3.75
N SER A 17 -6.84 6.43 3.04
CA SER A 17 -7.04 7.88 3.03
C SER A 17 -7.41 8.46 1.66
N ILE A 18 -7.63 7.65 0.65
CA ILE A 18 -7.75 8.06 -0.75
C ILE A 18 -8.76 9.21 -0.97
N ALA A 19 -9.94 9.14 -0.37
CA ALA A 19 -10.97 10.18 -0.50
C ALA A 19 -10.69 11.44 0.34
N LEU A 20 -9.76 11.38 1.29
CA LEU A 20 -9.39 12.52 2.11
C LEU A 20 -8.19 13.28 1.54
N SER A 21 -7.27 12.55 0.88
CA SER A 21 -5.98 13.10 0.43
C SER A 21 -6.04 13.63 -1.00
N LEU A 22 -6.97 13.13 -1.83
CA LEU A 22 -7.08 13.53 -3.23
C LEU A 22 -8.07 14.67 -3.42
N GLY A 23 -7.62 15.75 -4.06
CA GLY A 23 -8.55 16.75 -4.60
C GLY A 23 -9.35 16.19 -5.80
N PRO A 24 -10.44 16.89 -6.23
CA PRO A 24 -11.33 16.42 -7.30
C PRO A 24 -10.61 16.06 -8.61
N ASP A 25 -9.58 16.82 -8.97
CA ASP A 25 -8.81 16.61 -10.21
C ASP A 25 -8.04 15.29 -10.20
N LEU A 26 -7.35 14.97 -9.10
CA LEU A 26 -6.64 13.69 -8.94
C LEU A 26 -7.61 12.53 -8.74
N MET A 27 -8.67 12.74 -7.96
CA MET A 27 -9.73 11.74 -7.78
C MET A 27 -10.34 11.31 -9.12
N SER A 28 -10.51 12.26 -10.05
CA SER A 28 -11.01 11.97 -11.40
C SER A 28 -10.04 11.20 -12.28
N LYS A 29 -8.75 11.11 -11.94
CA LYS A 29 -7.72 10.38 -12.71
C LYS A 29 -7.51 8.96 -12.21
N VAL A 30 -7.64 8.72 -10.90
CA VAL A 30 -7.41 7.38 -10.33
C VAL A 30 -8.45 6.40 -10.88
N ARG A 31 -7.96 5.31 -11.47
CA ARG A 31 -8.78 4.23 -12.05
C ARG A 31 -8.42 2.86 -11.50
N ASP A 32 -7.27 2.75 -10.89
CA ASP A 32 -6.78 1.50 -10.33
C ASP A 32 -6.41 1.68 -8.86
N VAL A 33 -6.88 0.75 -8.03
CA VAL A 33 -6.55 0.68 -6.60
C VAL A 33 -6.00 -0.70 -6.32
N VAL A 34 -4.72 -0.78 -5.96
CA VAL A 34 -4.06 -2.04 -5.59
C VAL A 34 -4.11 -2.18 -4.08
N VAL A 35 -4.92 -3.10 -3.58
CA VAL A 35 -5.12 -3.31 -2.14
C VAL A 35 -4.20 -4.41 -1.65
N THR A 36 -3.34 -4.06 -0.70
CA THR A 36 -2.31 -4.95 -0.15
C THR A 36 -2.90 -5.97 0.82
N HIS A 37 -3.87 -5.57 1.65
CA HIS A 37 -4.60 -6.40 2.60
C HIS A 37 -5.90 -5.71 3.05
N SER A 38 -6.76 -6.43 3.75
CA SER A 38 -8.15 -6.01 4.03
C SER A 38 -8.33 -5.13 5.29
N HIS A 39 -7.28 -4.79 6.05
CA HIS A 39 -7.44 -3.94 7.23
C HIS A 39 -8.03 -2.57 6.89
N SER A 40 -8.85 -2.05 7.80
CA SER A 40 -9.61 -0.83 7.57
C SER A 40 -8.75 0.41 7.34
N ASP A 41 -7.58 0.51 7.93
CA ASP A 41 -6.65 1.63 7.69
C ASP A 41 -6.01 1.62 6.29
N HIS A 42 -6.23 0.54 5.52
CA HIS A 42 -5.85 0.40 4.10
C HIS A 42 -7.05 0.43 3.15
N THR A 43 -8.28 0.25 3.65
CA THR A 43 -9.48 0.10 2.79
C THR A 43 -10.60 1.10 3.09
N ALA A 44 -10.59 1.79 4.24
CA ALA A 44 -11.72 2.54 4.78
C ALA A 44 -12.33 3.57 3.83
N MET A 45 -11.54 4.24 3.00
CA MET A 45 -12.03 5.31 2.13
C MET A 45 -12.25 4.87 0.68
N ILE A 46 -12.01 3.61 0.32
CA ILE A 46 -12.30 3.10 -1.03
C ILE A 46 -13.79 3.25 -1.38
N PRO A 47 -14.75 2.87 -0.51
CA PRO A 47 -16.18 3.02 -0.82
C PRO A 47 -16.58 4.48 -1.03
N ILE A 48 -16.05 5.38 -0.21
CA ILE A 48 -16.32 6.82 -0.30
C ILE A 48 -15.68 7.39 -1.58
N PHE A 49 -14.44 7.02 -1.88
CA PHE A 49 -13.77 7.42 -3.12
C PHE A 49 -14.60 7.04 -4.37
N VAL A 50 -15.10 5.80 -4.44
CA VAL A 50 -15.91 5.34 -5.56
C VAL A 50 -17.20 6.16 -5.67
N ALA A 51 -17.86 6.44 -4.54
CA ALA A 51 -19.10 7.22 -4.52
C ALA A 51 -18.89 8.69 -4.95
N GLU A 52 -17.83 9.33 -4.45
CA GLU A 52 -17.48 10.71 -4.80
C GLU A 52 -17.04 10.83 -6.27
N ALA A 53 -16.27 9.86 -6.77
CA ALA A 53 -15.85 9.84 -8.16
C ALA A 53 -16.98 9.46 -9.14
N TYR A 54 -18.06 8.83 -8.68
CA TYR A 54 -19.08 8.16 -9.50
C TYR A 54 -19.58 8.98 -10.70
N THR A 55 -19.92 10.25 -10.48
CA THR A 55 -20.46 11.13 -11.53
C THR A 55 -19.44 11.49 -12.60
N SER A 56 -18.15 11.35 -12.33
CA SER A 56 -17.04 11.64 -13.25
C SER A 56 -16.44 10.37 -13.89
N LEU A 57 -16.90 9.17 -13.48
CA LEU A 57 -16.37 7.92 -14.01
C LEU A 57 -16.76 7.73 -15.48
N VAL A 58 -15.75 7.59 -16.33
CA VAL A 58 -15.90 7.24 -17.76
C VAL A 58 -15.57 5.77 -18.05
N SER A 59 -14.96 5.09 -17.08
CA SER A 59 -14.65 3.66 -17.06
C SER A 59 -14.73 3.16 -15.61
N PRO A 60 -14.87 1.84 -15.38
CA PRO A 60 -14.84 1.29 -14.03
C PRO A 60 -13.57 1.66 -13.25
N VAL A 61 -13.69 1.83 -11.94
CA VAL A 61 -12.53 1.73 -11.04
C VAL A 61 -12.21 0.26 -10.88
N VAL A 62 -10.97 -0.13 -11.16
CA VAL A 62 -10.49 -1.50 -10.99
C VAL A 62 -9.81 -1.63 -9.62
N ILE A 63 -10.30 -2.54 -8.80
CA ILE A 63 -9.74 -2.84 -7.48
C ILE A 63 -8.99 -4.17 -7.59
N HIS A 64 -7.66 -4.09 -7.55
CA HIS A 64 -6.77 -5.25 -7.58
C HIS A 64 -6.49 -5.72 -6.15
N GLY A 65 -6.58 -7.01 -5.91
CA GLY A 65 -6.29 -7.59 -4.60
C GLY A 65 -6.11 -9.11 -4.70
N THR A 66 -5.55 -9.73 -3.67
CA THR A 66 -5.56 -11.19 -3.58
C THR A 66 -7.00 -11.69 -3.49
N ALA A 67 -7.21 -12.99 -3.73
CA ALA A 67 -8.55 -13.59 -3.63
C ALA A 67 -9.20 -13.34 -2.26
N ASP A 68 -8.42 -13.39 -1.18
CA ASP A 68 -8.88 -13.13 0.19
C ASP A 68 -9.32 -11.68 0.35
N VAL A 69 -8.51 -10.73 -0.11
CA VAL A 69 -8.82 -9.29 -0.08
C VAL A 69 -10.11 -8.98 -0.82
N ILE A 70 -10.26 -9.52 -2.03
CA ILE A 70 -11.48 -9.32 -2.83
C ILE A 70 -12.70 -9.93 -2.13
N ALA A 71 -12.55 -11.13 -1.55
CA ALA A 71 -13.64 -11.76 -0.79
C ALA A 71 -14.06 -10.90 0.40
N ASP A 72 -13.09 -10.34 1.15
CA ASP A 72 -13.37 -9.47 2.29
C ASP A 72 -14.09 -8.18 1.85
N LEU A 73 -13.61 -7.51 0.78
CA LEU A 73 -14.24 -6.29 0.27
C LEU A 73 -15.68 -6.53 -0.19
N ARG A 74 -15.94 -7.64 -0.91
CA ARG A 74 -17.30 -8.02 -1.34
C ARG A 74 -18.20 -8.39 -0.19
N ASN A 75 -17.73 -9.22 0.74
CA ASN A 75 -18.56 -9.76 1.81
C ASN A 75 -18.82 -8.73 2.93
N HIS A 76 -17.86 -7.82 3.18
CA HIS A 76 -17.90 -6.97 4.37
C HIS A 76 -17.99 -5.48 4.08
N ILE A 77 -17.78 -5.04 2.84
CA ILE A 77 -17.87 -3.62 2.47
C ILE A 77 -18.92 -3.41 1.38
N PHE A 78 -18.70 -3.89 0.15
CA PHE A 78 -19.60 -3.70 -1.00
C PHE A 78 -20.71 -4.77 -1.01
N ASN A 79 -21.56 -4.80 0.02
CA ASN A 79 -22.47 -5.90 0.31
C ASN A 79 -23.94 -5.49 0.42
N ASP A 80 -24.29 -4.29 -0.06
CA ASP A 80 -25.64 -3.69 0.02
C ASP A 80 -26.14 -3.42 1.47
N HIS A 81 -25.28 -3.68 2.49
CA HIS A 81 -25.57 -3.38 3.91
C HIS A 81 -24.65 -2.29 4.45
N ILE A 82 -23.33 -2.48 4.35
CA ILE A 82 -22.34 -1.48 4.78
C ILE A 82 -22.20 -0.41 3.72
N TRP A 83 -22.06 -0.84 2.45
CA TRP A 83 -21.99 0.05 1.30
C TRP A 83 -22.67 -0.59 0.07
N PRO A 84 -23.24 0.22 -0.84
CA PRO A 84 -23.82 -0.31 -2.07
C PRO A 84 -22.82 -1.17 -2.86
N ASP A 85 -23.33 -2.23 -3.49
CA ASP A 85 -22.52 -3.07 -4.36
C ASP A 85 -22.33 -2.40 -5.72
N PHE A 86 -21.23 -1.69 -5.87
CA PHE A 86 -20.88 -0.96 -7.08
C PHE A 86 -20.51 -1.86 -8.28
N GLU A 87 -20.33 -3.18 -8.10
CA GLU A 87 -20.28 -4.12 -9.22
C GLU A 87 -21.66 -4.23 -9.91
N LYS A 88 -22.77 -3.93 -9.20
CA LYS A 88 -24.14 -3.92 -9.74
C LYS A 88 -24.60 -2.54 -10.21
N ILE A 89 -23.93 -1.47 -9.77
CA ILE A 89 -24.25 -0.09 -10.16
C ILE A 89 -23.46 0.23 -11.43
N HIS A 90 -24.18 0.53 -12.51
CA HIS A 90 -23.56 0.86 -13.79
C HIS A 90 -23.08 2.31 -13.84
N LEU A 91 -22.11 2.57 -14.70
CA LEU A 91 -21.71 3.92 -15.07
C LEU A 91 -22.90 4.70 -15.64
N ILE A 92 -22.90 6.03 -15.45
CA ILE A 92 -24.05 6.87 -15.86
C ILE A 92 -24.35 6.75 -17.37
N HIS A 93 -23.33 6.62 -18.19
CA HIS A 93 -23.47 6.65 -19.65
C HIS A 93 -23.08 5.35 -20.35
N LYS A 94 -22.85 4.27 -19.60
CA LYS A 94 -22.44 2.97 -20.14
C LYS A 94 -23.05 1.82 -19.35
N ALA A 95 -23.34 0.72 -20.02
CA ALA A 95 -23.78 -0.53 -19.38
C ALA A 95 -22.60 -1.33 -18.82
N GLU A 96 -21.66 -0.65 -18.15
CA GLU A 96 -20.52 -1.25 -17.47
C GLU A 96 -20.63 -1.00 -15.97
N PRO A 97 -20.17 -1.91 -15.10
CA PRO A 97 -20.18 -1.68 -13.65
C PRO A 97 -19.28 -0.49 -13.28
N SER A 98 -19.57 0.16 -12.16
CA SER A 98 -18.77 1.29 -11.67
C SER A 98 -17.44 0.85 -11.06
N ILE A 99 -17.40 -0.38 -10.50
CA ILE A 99 -16.16 -1.02 -10.06
C ILE A 99 -16.01 -2.41 -10.69
N ARG A 100 -14.77 -2.87 -10.76
CA ARG A 100 -14.40 -4.28 -11.05
C ARG A 100 -13.36 -4.72 -10.06
N PHE A 101 -13.44 -5.98 -9.65
CA PHE A 101 -12.37 -6.62 -8.88
C PHE A 101 -11.53 -7.48 -9.81
N GLU A 102 -10.21 -7.31 -9.72
CA GLU A 102 -9.24 -8.14 -10.43
C GLU A 102 -8.32 -8.84 -9.42
N THR A 103 -8.29 -10.18 -9.51
CA THR A 103 -7.46 -10.98 -8.60
C THR A 103 -6.01 -10.93 -9.03
N ILE A 104 -5.11 -10.59 -8.09
CA ILE A 104 -3.68 -10.71 -8.24
C ILE A 104 -3.16 -11.95 -7.51
N GLU A 105 -2.12 -12.56 -8.04
CA GLU A 105 -1.49 -13.76 -7.47
C GLU A 105 -0.12 -13.38 -6.87
N PRO A 106 0.13 -13.62 -5.57
CA PRO A 106 1.44 -13.39 -4.97
C PRO A 106 2.55 -14.13 -5.74
N GLY A 107 3.67 -13.47 -5.96
CA GLY A 107 4.80 -13.98 -6.74
C GLY A 107 4.63 -13.88 -8.27
N ARG A 108 3.46 -13.45 -8.74
CA ARG A 108 3.20 -13.28 -10.17
C ARG A 108 3.03 -11.81 -10.54
N GLN A 109 3.89 -11.33 -11.42
CA GLN A 109 3.84 -9.96 -11.93
C GLN A 109 2.58 -9.70 -12.75
N PHE A 110 1.96 -8.54 -12.58
CA PHE A 110 0.85 -8.06 -13.39
C PHE A 110 1.10 -6.61 -13.83
N ARG A 111 0.26 -6.09 -14.73
CA ARG A 111 0.40 -4.72 -15.24
C ARG A 111 -0.84 -3.88 -14.94
N VAL A 112 -0.58 -2.61 -14.62
CA VAL A 112 -1.59 -1.56 -14.53
C VAL A 112 -1.08 -0.36 -15.34
N GLY A 113 -1.69 -0.10 -16.49
CA GLY A 113 -1.14 0.87 -17.43
C GLY A 113 0.29 0.51 -17.84
N ASP A 114 1.21 1.46 -17.69
CA ASP A 114 2.64 1.26 -17.97
C ASP A 114 3.40 0.65 -16.78
N LEU A 115 2.80 0.63 -15.59
CA LEU A 115 3.39 0.06 -14.40
C LEU A 115 3.40 -1.47 -14.44
N SER A 116 4.50 -2.04 -14.00
CA SER A 116 4.69 -3.46 -13.73
C SER A 116 4.74 -3.67 -12.22
N ILE A 117 3.86 -4.51 -11.67
CA ILE A 117 3.70 -4.68 -10.23
C ILE A 117 3.90 -6.15 -9.86
N LEU A 118 4.82 -6.40 -8.92
CA LEU A 118 5.07 -7.72 -8.35
C LEU A 118 4.56 -7.76 -6.91
N PRO A 119 3.46 -8.45 -6.61
CA PRO A 119 3.01 -8.68 -5.24
C PRO A 119 3.83 -9.80 -4.60
N ILE A 120 4.33 -9.56 -3.39
CA ILE A 120 5.20 -10.47 -2.64
C ILE A 120 4.58 -10.70 -1.27
N PRO A 121 4.36 -11.96 -0.83
CA PRO A 121 3.82 -12.24 0.49
C PRO A 121 4.70 -11.65 1.59
N VAL A 122 4.08 -11.08 2.63
CA VAL A 122 4.75 -10.54 3.80
C VAL A 122 4.16 -11.10 5.09
N ASN A 123 4.85 -10.89 6.21
CA ASN A 123 4.49 -11.46 7.50
C ASN A 123 3.53 -10.54 8.27
N HIS A 124 2.23 -10.71 8.04
CA HIS A 124 1.20 -9.91 8.72
C HIS A 124 0.12 -10.81 9.33
N THR A 125 -0.82 -10.21 10.10
CA THR A 125 -1.88 -10.92 10.83
C THR A 125 -2.98 -11.48 9.92
N VAL A 126 -3.12 -10.93 8.72
CA VAL A 126 -4.01 -11.39 7.65
C VAL A 126 -3.20 -11.59 6.36
N PRO A 127 -3.70 -12.29 5.34
CA PRO A 127 -3.05 -12.35 4.04
C PRO A 127 -2.70 -10.94 3.53
N CYS A 128 -1.40 -10.66 3.38
CA CYS A 128 -0.87 -9.36 3.02
C CYS A 128 0.26 -9.50 2.00
N VAL A 129 0.35 -8.55 1.08
CA VAL A 129 1.43 -8.47 0.10
C VAL A 129 2.10 -7.11 0.15
N GLY A 130 3.44 -7.09 0.11
CA GLY A 130 4.19 -5.93 -0.33
C GLY A 130 4.27 -5.90 -1.84
N LEU A 131 4.63 -4.76 -2.41
CA LEU A 131 4.61 -4.52 -3.85
C LEU A 131 5.95 -3.95 -4.31
N ILE A 132 6.57 -4.55 -5.33
CA ILE A 132 7.57 -3.86 -6.14
C ILE A 132 6.84 -3.29 -7.35
N VAL A 133 6.82 -1.97 -7.45
CA VAL A 133 6.21 -1.22 -8.56
C VAL A 133 7.31 -0.66 -9.42
N GLU A 134 7.28 -0.97 -10.72
CA GLU A 134 8.34 -0.58 -11.67
C GLU A 134 7.72 0.13 -12.88
N ASP A 135 8.31 1.26 -13.22
CA ASP A 135 8.06 2.02 -14.46
C ASP A 135 9.37 2.32 -15.17
N GLY A 136 9.47 1.91 -16.44
CA GLY A 136 10.50 2.32 -17.38
C GLY A 136 11.97 2.14 -16.97
N GLY A 137 12.24 1.44 -15.85
CA GLY A 137 13.59 1.21 -15.33
C GLY A 137 13.86 1.82 -13.95
N ALA A 138 12.83 2.36 -13.31
CA ALA A 138 12.83 2.72 -11.89
C ALA A 138 11.83 1.85 -11.14
N ALA A 139 12.26 1.25 -10.03
CA ALA A 139 11.41 0.41 -9.18
C ALA A 139 11.37 0.96 -7.75
N VAL A 140 10.20 0.91 -7.14
CA VAL A 140 9.98 1.28 -5.74
C VAL A 140 9.35 0.11 -5.02
N LEU A 141 9.87 -0.19 -3.82
CA LEU A 141 9.30 -1.20 -2.94
C LEU A 141 8.38 -0.54 -1.92
N PHE A 142 7.16 -1.03 -1.80
CA PHE A 142 6.23 -0.78 -0.70
C PHE A 142 6.08 -2.08 0.09
N THR A 143 6.55 -2.13 1.34
CA THR A 143 6.46 -3.38 2.11
C THR A 143 5.03 -3.70 2.55
N SER A 144 4.14 -2.72 2.57
CA SER A 144 2.88 -2.78 3.30
C SER A 144 3.12 -3.08 4.79
N ASP A 145 2.11 -3.50 5.52
CA ASP A 145 2.21 -3.86 6.92
C ASP A 145 2.90 -5.21 7.07
N THR A 146 4.00 -5.25 7.81
CA THR A 146 4.78 -6.48 7.98
C THR A 146 5.61 -6.50 9.25
N TYR A 147 5.78 -7.66 9.84
CA TYR A 147 6.88 -7.98 10.75
C TYR A 147 8.08 -8.50 9.95
N THR A 148 9.13 -8.98 10.63
CA THR A 148 10.31 -9.49 9.94
C THR A 148 9.96 -10.58 8.95
N THR A 149 10.53 -10.49 7.75
CA THR A 149 10.31 -11.41 6.63
C THR A 149 11.56 -11.51 5.78
N ASP A 150 11.64 -12.47 4.88
CA ASP A 150 12.83 -12.68 4.05
C ASP A 150 12.57 -12.44 2.56
N GLU A 151 11.46 -12.95 2.05
CA GLU A 151 11.20 -13.01 0.60
C GLU A 151 11.20 -11.62 -0.05
N ILE A 152 10.55 -10.63 0.56
CA ILE A 152 10.45 -9.29 0.00
C ILE A 152 11.83 -8.62 -0.12
N TRP A 153 12.70 -8.83 0.86
CA TRP A 153 14.06 -8.30 0.83
C TRP A 153 14.94 -8.99 -0.21
N GLU A 154 14.74 -10.30 -0.41
CA GLU A 154 15.43 -11.06 -1.46
C GLU A 154 15.03 -10.55 -2.85
N GLN A 155 13.73 -10.36 -3.12
CA GLN A 155 13.23 -9.80 -4.38
C GLN A 155 13.73 -8.37 -4.59
N ALA A 156 13.69 -7.53 -3.55
CA ALA A 156 14.20 -6.16 -3.59
C ALA A 156 15.72 -6.13 -3.88
N ARG A 157 16.49 -7.02 -3.26
CA ARG A 157 17.93 -7.14 -3.46
C ARG A 157 18.28 -7.49 -4.91
N GLN A 158 17.49 -8.37 -5.52
CA GLN A 158 17.70 -8.83 -6.91
C GLN A 158 17.28 -7.78 -7.95
N ASN A 159 16.35 -6.88 -7.62
CA ASN A 159 15.88 -5.87 -8.54
C ASN A 159 16.93 -4.77 -8.77
N GLN A 160 17.54 -4.76 -9.97
CA GLN A 160 18.59 -3.81 -10.31
C GLN A 160 18.07 -2.37 -10.48
N ASN A 161 16.78 -2.21 -10.72
CA ASN A 161 16.12 -0.92 -10.93
C ASN A 161 15.61 -0.29 -9.62
N LEU A 162 15.77 -0.96 -8.46
CA LEU A 162 15.29 -0.46 -7.18
C LEU A 162 15.92 0.90 -6.84
N LYS A 163 15.06 1.91 -6.62
CA LYS A 163 15.43 3.29 -6.32
C LYS A 163 15.07 3.69 -4.89
N ALA A 164 14.02 3.11 -4.31
CA ALA A 164 13.58 3.45 -2.97
C ALA A 164 12.77 2.33 -2.33
N VAL A 165 12.63 2.40 -1.00
CA VAL A 165 11.81 1.49 -0.18
C VAL A 165 10.93 2.32 0.74
N PHE A 166 9.62 2.07 0.75
CA PHE A 166 8.70 2.51 1.79
C PHE A 166 8.41 1.32 2.70
N VAL A 167 8.71 1.44 3.99
CA VAL A 167 8.66 0.33 4.93
C VAL A 167 7.89 0.65 6.20
N ASP A 168 7.03 -0.29 6.63
CA ASP A 168 6.32 -0.22 7.90
C ASP A 168 7.29 -0.13 9.08
N VAL A 169 7.10 0.87 9.96
CA VAL A 169 7.78 0.96 11.27
C VAL A 169 6.80 1.52 12.28
N SER A 170 5.92 0.67 12.77
CA SER A 170 4.75 1.12 13.54
C SER A 170 5.05 1.49 14.99
N TYR A 171 5.95 0.78 15.66
CA TYR A 171 6.11 0.86 17.12
C TYR A 171 7.54 1.16 17.56
N PRO A 172 7.74 1.82 18.72
CA PRO A 172 9.06 1.97 19.32
C PRO A 172 9.60 0.61 19.83
N ASN A 173 10.92 0.50 20.01
CA ASN A 173 11.61 -0.74 20.40
C ASN A 173 11.09 -1.35 21.71
N GLU A 174 10.63 -0.52 22.65
CA GLU A 174 10.07 -0.95 23.94
C GLU A 174 8.77 -1.76 23.77
N LEU A 175 8.10 -1.61 22.64
CA LEU A 175 6.87 -2.33 22.30
C LEU A 175 7.12 -3.51 21.33
N GLU A 176 8.33 -4.07 21.25
CA GLU A 176 8.67 -5.19 20.36
C GLU A 176 7.70 -6.38 20.48
N LYS A 177 7.24 -6.71 21.70
CA LYS A 177 6.28 -7.79 21.89
C LYS A 177 4.90 -7.48 21.25
N LEU A 178 4.48 -6.22 21.30
CA LEU A 178 3.25 -5.78 20.63
C LEU A 178 3.46 -5.75 19.12
N ALA A 179 4.59 -5.26 18.67
CA ALA A 179 4.98 -5.24 17.26
C ALA A 179 4.95 -6.66 16.66
N ASP A 180 5.56 -7.66 17.31
CA ASP A 180 5.50 -9.06 16.88
C ASP A 180 4.07 -9.62 16.91
N ALA A 181 3.30 -9.33 17.96
CA ALA A 181 1.93 -9.84 18.07
C ALA A 181 0.99 -9.26 17.00
N SER A 182 1.17 -7.98 16.63
CA SER A 182 0.40 -7.29 15.59
C SER A 182 1.05 -7.30 14.22
N LYS A 183 2.23 -7.94 14.11
CA LYS A 183 3.00 -8.10 12.87
C LYS A 183 3.37 -6.78 12.20
N HIS A 184 4.05 -5.92 12.98
CA HIS A 184 4.65 -4.67 12.54
C HIS A 184 6.12 -4.57 12.98
N LEU A 185 6.90 -3.71 12.31
CA LEU A 185 8.29 -3.48 12.69
C LEU A 185 8.46 -2.40 13.76
N THR A 186 9.58 -2.54 14.48
CA THR A 186 10.22 -1.51 15.30
C THR A 186 11.49 -1.02 14.60
N PRO A 187 12.09 0.11 14.99
CA PRO A 187 13.38 0.54 14.44
C PRO A 187 14.46 -0.55 14.52
N GLN A 188 14.53 -1.31 15.62
CA GLN A 188 15.52 -2.36 15.79
C GLN A 188 15.25 -3.59 14.90
N SER A 189 14.00 -3.99 14.72
CA SER A 189 13.66 -5.08 13.80
C SER A 189 13.85 -4.66 12.34
N LEU A 190 13.53 -3.42 11.98
CA LEU A 190 13.88 -2.86 10.68
C LEU A 190 15.37 -2.93 10.40
N ALA A 191 16.23 -2.53 11.36
CA ALA A 191 17.68 -2.55 11.17
C ALA A 191 18.18 -3.95 10.81
N ARG A 192 17.65 -5.00 11.48
CA ARG A 192 17.96 -6.41 11.17
C ARG A 192 17.51 -6.81 9.76
N ASP A 193 16.32 -6.38 9.35
CA ASP A 193 15.78 -6.70 8.04
C ASP A 193 16.51 -5.97 6.90
N LEU A 194 16.94 -4.73 7.11
CA LEU A 194 17.74 -3.98 6.13
C LEU A 194 19.11 -4.57 5.82
N GLU A 195 19.66 -5.42 6.72
CA GLU A 195 20.88 -6.20 6.41
C GLU A 195 20.68 -7.17 5.25
N LYS A 196 19.43 -7.61 5.01
CA LYS A 196 19.07 -8.54 3.93
C LYS A 196 18.99 -7.82 2.57
N LEU A 197 18.64 -6.54 2.55
CA LEU A 197 18.46 -5.74 1.31
C LEU A 197 19.76 -5.61 0.53
N LYS A 198 20.90 -5.37 1.19
CA LYS A 198 22.23 -5.22 0.57
C LYS A 198 22.27 -4.23 -0.60
N ARG A 199 21.46 -3.17 -0.54
CA ARG A 199 21.36 -2.09 -1.52
C ARG A 199 21.51 -0.76 -0.81
N ASP A 200 22.15 0.20 -1.46
CA ASP A 200 22.30 1.57 -0.98
C ASP A 200 21.25 2.46 -1.65
N VAL A 201 20.01 2.35 -1.19
CA VAL A 201 18.87 3.13 -1.68
C VAL A 201 18.16 3.80 -0.50
N PRO A 202 17.47 4.95 -0.71
CA PRO A 202 16.65 5.57 0.31
C PRO A 202 15.59 4.61 0.88
N VAL A 203 15.41 4.65 2.20
CA VAL A 203 14.42 3.87 2.96
C VAL A 203 13.54 4.85 3.75
N PHE A 204 12.27 4.85 3.44
CA PHE A 204 11.29 5.74 4.05
C PHE A 204 10.42 4.97 5.03
N ALA A 205 10.56 5.27 6.33
CA ALA A 205 9.70 4.71 7.36
C ALA A 205 8.29 5.32 7.26
N VAL A 206 7.30 4.43 7.15
CA VAL A 206 5.87 4.78 7.07
C VAL A 206 5.08 4.09 8.17
N HIS A 207 3.78 4.31 8.23
CA HIS A 207 2.83 3.63 9.11
C HIS A 207 3.12 3.79 10.60
N ILE A 208 3.90 4.82 11.01
CA ILE A 208 4.27 5.06 12.41
C ILE A 208 3.00 5.41 13.21
N LYS A 209 2.67 4.61 14.21
CA LYS A 209 1.49 4.84 15.06
C LYS A 209 1.63 6.14 15.88
N PRO A 210 0.58 6.99 15.96
CA PRO A 210 0.68 8.31 16.60
C PRO A 210 1.22 8.30 18.03
N THR A 211 0.81 7.32 18.83
CA THR A 211 1.16 7.22 20.26
C THR A 211 2.66 7.01 20.53
N GLY A 212 3.40 6.48 19.58
CA GLY A 212 4.84 6.23 19.73
C GLY A 212 5.71 7.00 18.74
N ARG A 213 5.11 7.92 17.97
CA ARG A 213 5.76 8.52 16.80
C ARG A 213 7.11 9.19 17.12
N GLU A 214 7.15 10.03 18.15
CA GLU A 214 8.38 10.74 18.53
C GLU A 214 9.48 9.75 18.90
N GLN A 215 9.17 8.74 19.71
CA GLN A 215 10.11 7.72 20.12
C GLN A 215 10.65 6.90 18.94
N VAL A 216 9.78 6.51 18.00
CA VAL A 216 10.20 5.83 16.77
C VAL A 216 11.17 6.69 15.96
N ILE A 217 10.88 7.99 15.79
CA ILE A 217 11.75 8.92 15.05
C ILE A 217 13.13 9.02 15.71
N ILE A 218 13.19 9.19 17.05
CA ILE A 218 14.43 9.25 17.80
C ILE A 218 15.23 7.93 17.61
N GLN A 219 14.58 6.79 17.70
CA GLN A 219 15.23 5.50 17.57
C GLN A 219 15.68 5.20 16.14
N LEU A 220 14.94 5.61 15.12
CA LEU A 220 15.39 5.54 13.72
C LEU A 220 16.66 6.37 13.50
N ALA A 221 16.68 7.60 14.02
CA ALA A 221 17.85 8.45 13.94
C ALA A 221 19.08 7.86 14.67
N ALA A 222 18.85 7.18 15.79
CA ALA A 222 19.90 6.53 16.56
C ALA A 222 20.57 5.31 15.86
N LEU A 223 19.92 4.76 14.81
CA LEU A 223 20.52 3.70 13.98
C LEU A 223 21.73 4.21 13.18
N ASN A 224 21.86 5.52 12.98
CA ASN A 224 22.91 6.16 12.18
C ASN A 224 23.05 5.59 10.75
N ASP A 225 21.97 5.06 10.20
CA ASP A 225 21.92 4.60 8.80
C ASP A 225 21.41 5.76 7.93
N ARG A 226 22.29 6.33 7.09
CA ARG A 226 21.99 7.49 6.23
C ARG A 226 20.87 7.24 5.21
N ARG A 227 20.53 5.98 4.95
CA ARG A 227 19.47 5.61 4.02
C ARG A 227 18.08 5.88 4.61
N ILE A 228 17.95 5.84 5.95
CA ILE A 228 16.67 5.86 6.64
C ILE A 228 16.20 7.29 6.88
N SER A 229 14.97 7.56 6.51
CA SER A 229 14.23 8.77 6.85
C SER A 229 12.76 8.44 7.12
N VAL A 230 12.03 9.37 7.72
CA VAL A 230 10.57 9.23 7.88
C VAL A 230 9.90 9.84 6.67
N ALA A 231 8.97 9.11 6.06
CA ALA A 231 8.15 9.65 4.98
C ALA A 231 7.25 10.79 5.49
N GLU A 232 7.11 11.82 4.68
CA GLU A 232 6.23 12.95 4.94
C GLU A 232 4.92 12.76 4.17
N ALA A 233 3.80 13.00 4.84
CA ALA A 233 2.50 12.99 4.17
C ALA A 233 2.45 14.10 3.10
N ASP A 234 1.71 13.86 2.03
CA ASP A 234 1.49 14.78 0.91
C ASP A 234 2.77 15.23 0.17
N ARG A 235 3.87 14.53 0.40
CA ARG A 235 5.12 14.76 -0.32
C ARG A 235 5.21 13.94 -1.59
N ILE A 236 5.64 14.57 -2.68
CA ILE A 236 5.95 13.91 -3.95
C ILE A 236 7.42 13.44 -3.90
N TYR A 237 7.62 12.17 -4.23
CA TYR A 237 8.92 11.55 -4.39
C TYR A 237 9.10 11.17 -5.86
N THR A 238 10.27 11.43 -6.45
CA THR A 238 10.58 11.15 -7.86
C THR A 238 11.92 10.45 -8.01
N TRP A 239 12.02 9.48 -8.91
CA TRP A 239 13.23 8.73 -9.23
C TRP A 239 13.45 8.53 -10.72
#